data_eed1a4af0b5b813e1837a9dd36b7f570
#
_entry.id   eed1a4af0b5b813e1837a9dd36b7f570
#
_cell.length_a   1.000
_cell.length_b   1.000
_cell.length_c   1.000
_cell.angle_alpha   90.00
_cell.angle_beta   90.00
_cell.angle_gamma   90.00
#
_symmetry.space_group_name_H-M   'P 1'
#
loop_
_entity.id
_entity.type
_entity.pdbx_description
1 polymer ?
#
loop_
_entity_poly.entity_id
_entity_poly.type
_entity_poly.pdbx_seq_one_letter_code
_entity_poly.pdbx_strand_id
1 'polypeptide(L)'
;MKGWPRKTNPSANNDPRMKIVSIIIQTIVALGLLNVWLVRFNRSTPFRGGSAQSMPEEFAAYGLPKWLLWTVGALKVSSALCLVAGIWFPFLVMPAAALIAALMLGAIAMHLKVHDPAIKSIPAGTVLALTAFVLANAM
;
A
#
# COMPACT_ATOMS: atom_id res chain seq x y z
N MET A 1 12.75 -2.70 -51.31
CA MET A 1 12.46 -1.78 -50.19
C MET A 1 13.06 -2.38 -48.92
N LYS A 2 14.05 -1.75 -48.37
CA LYS A 2 14.60 -2.16 -47.09
C LYS A 2 13.67 -1.61 -46.00
N GLY A 3 12.91 -2.51 -45.33
CA GLY A 3 12.11 -2.11 -44.19
C GLY A 3 13.02 -1.65 -43.06
N TRP A 4 12.76 -0.47 -42.49
CA TRP A 4 13.40 -0.03 -41.27
C TRP A 4 13.15 -1.07 -40.15
N PRO A 5 14.21 -1.49 -39.42
CA PRO A 5 13.94 -2.25 -38.22
C PRO A 5 13.07 -1.38 -37.30
N ARG A 6 11.87 -1.85 -37.00
CA ARG A 6 11.07 -1.21 -35.96
C ARG A 6 11.94 -1.24 -34.70
N LYS A 7 12.31 -0.05 -34.22
CA LYS A 7 12.84 0.05 -32.88
C LYS A 7 11.75 -0.53 -31.96
N THR A 8 11.96 -1.77 -31.53
CA THR A 8 11.20 -2.30 -30.44
C THR A 8 11.45 -1.34 -29.28
N ASN A 9 10.47 -0.53 -28.96
CA ASN A 9 10.51 0.31 -27.78
C ASN A 9 10.76 -0.64 -26.61
N PRO A 10 11.91 -0.57 -25.91
CA PRO A 10 12.05 -1.36 -24.70
C PRO A 10 10.84 -0.99 -23.85
N SER A 11 10.11 -2.00 -23.40
CA SER A 11 8.92 -1.78 -22.57
C SER A 11 9.25 -0.71 -21.55
N ALA A 12 8.32 0.23 -21.30
CA ALA A 12 8.51 1.32 -20.33
C ALA A 12 9.02 0.78 -18.98
N ASN A 13 8.75 -0.49 -18.70
CA ASN A 13 9.19 -1.21 -17.50
C ASN A 13 10.72 -1.45 -17.41
N ASN A 14 11.46 -1.32 -18.50
CA ASN A 14 12.92 -1.49 -18.51
C ASN A 14 13.69 -0.16 -18.50
N ASP A 15 12.99 0.97 -18.43
CA ASP A 15 13.65 2.26 -18.29
C ASP A 15 14.28 2.36 -16.88
N PRO A 16 15.61 2.60 -16.77
CA PRO A 16 16.27 2.78 -15.46
C PRO A 16 15.65 3.86 -14.59
N ARG A 17 15.12 4.91 -15.21
CA ARG A 17 14.45 6.01 -14.48
C ARG A 17 13.18 5.52 -13.79
N MET A 18 12.38 4.72 -14.49
CA MET A 18 11.15 4.16 -13.92
C MET A 18 11.44 3.16 -12.81
N LYS A 19 12.53 2.40 -12.90
CA LYS A 19 12.97 1.50 -11.81
C LYS A 19 13.34 2.28 -10.55
N ILE A 20 14.08 3.37 -10.70
CA ILE A 20 14.46 4.23 -9.56
C ILE A 20 13.22 4.83 -8.92
N VAL A 21 12.30 5.40 -9.71
CA VAL A 21 11.05 5.97 -9.21
C VAL A 21 10.24 4.90 -8.47
N SER A 22 10.12 3.70 -9.03
CA SER A 22 9.38 2.60 -8.41
C SER A 22 10.00 2.20 -7.06
N ILE A 23 11.33 2.11 -6.96
CA ILE A 23 12.05 1.81 -5.72
C ILE A 23 11.79 2.89 -4.66
N ILE A 24 11.84 4.15 -5.04
CA ILE A 24 11.55 5.26 -4.13
C ILE A 24 10.12 5.16 -3.61
N ILE A 25 9.15 4.94 -4.49
CA ILE A 25 7.74 4.85 -4.12
C ILE A 25 7.48 3.63 -3.23
N GLN A 26 8.03 2.46 -3.56
CA GLN A 26 7.85 1.27 -2.72
C GLN A 26 8.47 1.44 -1.33
N THR A 27 9.59 2.16 -1.24
CA THR A 27 10.20 2.49 0.05
C THR A 27 9.32 3.42 0.87
N ILE A 28 8.75 4.45 0.25
CA ILE A 28 7.81 5.37 0.90
C ILE A 28 6.58 4.63 1.42
N VAL A 29 5.98 3.76 0.60
CA VAL A 29 4.82 2.95 0.99
C VAL A 29 5.17 2.04 2.17
N ALA A 30 6.29 1.34 2.10
CA ALA A 30 6.73 0.44 3.17
C ALA A 30 6.95 1.19 4.48
N LEU A 31 7.67 2.31 4.47
CA LEU A 31 7.92 3.12 5.66
C LEU A 31 6.62 3.70 6.23
N GLY A 32 5.70 4.13 5.37
CA GLY A 32 4.39 4.62 5.79
C GLY A 32 3.57 3.57 6.52
N LEU A 33 3.50 2.35 5.98
CA LEU A 33 2.78 1.23 6.61
C LEU A 33 3.43 0.83 7.94
N LEU A 34 4.75 0.73 8.00
CA LEU A 34 5.47 0.40 9.23
C LEU A 34 5.26 1.49 10.28
N ASN A 35 5.28 2.76 9.89
CA ASN A 35 5.02 3.87 10.81
C ASN A 35 3.61 3.75 11.44
N VAL A 36 2.59 3.52 10.63
CA VAL A 36 1.21 3.41 11.12
C VAL A 36 1.05 2.22 12.07
N TRP A 37 1.61 1.07 11.74
CA TRP A 37 1.38 -0.17 12.47
C TRP A 37 2.33 -0.41 13.64
N LEU A 38 3.54 0.16 13.62
CA LEU A 38 4.52 -0.04 14.68
C LEU A 38 4.66 1.19 15.59
N VAL A 39 4.59 2.40 15.01
CA VAL A 39 4.80 3.64 15.79
C VAL A 39 3.48 4.24 16.25
N ARG A 40 2.49 4.30 15.36
CA ARG A 40 1.22 4.99 15.63
C ARG A 40 0.07 4.06 16.04
N PHE A 41 0.35 2.80 16.30
CA PHE A 41 -0.67 1.80 16.62
C PHE A 41 -1.59 2.24 17.78
N ASN A 42 -1.01 2.80 18.85
CA ASN A 42 -1.72 3.25 20.04
C ASN A 42 -1.92 4.77 20.09
N ARG A 43 -1.69 5.48 18.98
CA ARG A 43 -1.80 6.95 18.93
C ARG A 43 -3.03 7.38 18.16
N SER A 44 -3.65 8.47 18.61
CA SER A 44 -4.71 9.12 17.86
C SER A 44 -4.15 9.81 16.62
N THR A 45 -4.90 9.78 15.53
CA THR A 45 -4.60 10.51 14.29
C THR A 45 -5.89 11.10 13.72
N PRO A 46 -5.81 12.16 12.90
CA PRO A 46 -6.99 12.72 12.25
C PRO A 46 -7.69 11.76 11.29
N PHE A 47 -7.03 10.65 10.92
CA PHE A 47 -7.50 9.71 9.91
C PHE A 47 -8.07 8.41 10.50
N ARG A 48 -8.16 8.29 11.83
CA ARG A 48 -8.77 7.14 12.48
C ARG A 48 -10.26 7.06 12.17
N GLY A 49 -10.76 5.85 11.93
CA GLY A 49 -12.17 5.60 11.69
C GLY A 49 -13.04 5.96 12.90
N GLY A 50 -14.22 6.53 12.67
CA GLY A 50 -15.12 6.97 13.71
C GLY A 50 -14.46 7.97 14.66
N SER A 51 -14.62 7.75 15.97
CA SER A 51 -13.99 8.54 17.05
C SER A 51 -12.80 7.81 17.69
N ALA A 52 -12.23 6.80 17.02
CA ALA A 52 -11.18 5.96 17.56
C ALA A 52 -9.89 6.73 17.87
N GLN A 53 -9.24 6.40 18.98
CA GLN A 53 -7.99 7.01 19.43
C GLN A 53 -6.78 6.07 19.25
N SER A 54 -7.02 4.85 18.78
CA SER A 54 -6.01 3.82 18.58
C SER A 54 -6.44 2.85 17.49
N MET A 55 -5.51 2.00 17.03
CA MET A 55 -5.83 0.98 16.02
C MET A 55 -6.87 -0.05 16.54
N PRO A 56 -6.75 -0.57 17.78
CA PRO A 56 -7.78 -1.46 18.30
C PRO A 56 -9.16 -0.81 18.38
N GLU A 57 -9.25 0.45 18.79
CA GLU A 57 -10.50 1.19 18.82
C GLU A 57 -11.07 1.42 17.42
N GLU A 58 -10.21 1.66 16.42
CA GLU A 58 -10.61 1.83 15.03
C GLU A 58 -11.26 0.56 14.49
N PHE A 59 -10.67 -0.62 14.74
CA PHE A 59 -11.26 -1.90 14.35
C PHE A 59 -12.57 -2.17 15.08
N ALA A 60 -12.65 -1.82 16.36
CA ALA A 60 -13.91 -1.92 17.12
C ALA A 60 -14.98 -1.00 16.55
N ALA A 61 -14.63 0.23 16.13
CA ALA A 61 -15.54 1.17 15.48
C ALA A 61 -16.09 0.61 14.15
N TYR A 62 -15.29 -0.16 13.42
CA TYR A 62 -15.72 -0.85 12.21
C TYR A 62 -16.56 -2.10 12.46
N GLY A 63 -16.68 -2.54 13.71
CA GLY A 63 -17.36 -3.78 14.06
C GLY A 63 -16.55 -5.03 13.74
N LEU A 64 -15.23 -4.91 13.66
CA LEU A 64 -14.34 -6.00 13.30
C LEU A 64 -13.75 -6.69 14.54
N PRO A 65 -13.61 -8.03 14.55
CA PRO A 65 -13.07 -8.76 15.68
C PRO A 65 -11.56 -8.56 15.85
N LYS A 66 -11.05 -8.78 17.07
CA LYS A 66 -9.62 -8.63 17.39
C LYS A 66 -8.70 -9.52 16.55
N TRP A 67 -9.14 -10.74 16.23
CA TRP A 67 -8.31 -11.62 15.42
C TRP A 67 -8.05 -11.02 14.02
N LEU A 68 -9.00 -10.27 13.48
CA LEU A 68 -8.85 -9.60 12.18
C LEU A 68 -7.85 -8.44 12.28
N LEU A 69 -7.84 -7.72 13.41
CA LEU A 69 -6.83 -6.69 13.68
C LEU A 69 -5.41 -7.26 13.56
N TRP A 70 -5.14 -8.38 14.22
CA TRP A 70 -3.83 -9.00 14.19
C TRP A 70 -3.49 -9.60 12.84
N THR A 71 -4.47 -10.21 12.15
CA THR A 71 -4.29 -10.75 10.81
C THR A 71 -3.96 -9.65 9.81
N VAL A 72 -4.73 -8.59 9.78
CA VAL A 72 -4.51 -7.45 8.87
C VAL A 72 -3.17 -6.78 9.19
N GLY A 73 -2.85 -6.61 10.46
CA GLY A 73 -1.56 -6.07 10.89
C GLY A 73 -0.39 -6.91 10.42
N ALA A 74 -0.46 -8.22 10.60
CA ALA A 74 0.56 -9.14 10.12
C ALA A 74 0.74 -9.08 8.61
N LEU A 75 -0.37 -9.02 7.86
CA LEU A 75 -0.34 -8.90 6.40
C LEU A 75 0.28 -7.58 5.96
N LYS A 76 -0.08 -6.46 6.57
CA LYS A 76 0.45 -5.14 6.23
C LYS A 76 1.94 -5.02 6.54
N VAL A 77 2.35 -5.44 7.72
CA VAL A 77 3.76 -5.40 8.13
C VAL A 77 4.60 -6.33 7.27
N SER A 78 4.15 -7.56 7.04
CA SER A 78 4.85 -8.52 6.17
C SER A 78 4.97 -8.00 4.74
N SER A 79 3.91 -7.42 4.19
CA SER A 79 3.93 -6.83 2.84
C SER A 79 4.88 -5.64 2.75
N ALA A 80 4.91 -4.80 3.78
CA ALA A 80 5.86 -3.68 3.84
C ALA A 80 7.30 -4.17 3.86
N LEU A 81 7.60 -5.18 4.65
CA LEU A 81 8.94 -5.79 4.69
C LEU A 81 9.28 -6.45 3.34
N CYS A 82 8.32 -7.10 2.69
CA CYS A 82 8.51 -7.66 1.35
C CYS A 82 8.77 -6.58 0.29
N LEU A 83 8.14 -5.41 0.39
CA LEU A 83 8.46 -4.29 -0.51
C LEU A 83 9.91 -3.81 -0.34
N VAL A 84 10.38 -3.72 0.90
CA VAL A 84 11.78 -3.35 1.17
C VAL A 84 12.72 -4.44 0.62
N ALA A 85 12.47 -5.70 0.95
CA ALA A 85 13.26 -6.83 0.45
C ALA A 85 13.20 -6.94 -1.08
N GLY A 86 12.12 -6.48 -1.69
CA GLY A 86 11.93 -6.47 -3.14
C GLY A 86 12.92 -5.59 -3.89
N ILE A 87 13.63 -4.68 -3.21
CA ILE A 87 14.72 -3.91 -3.81
C ILE A 87 15.84 -4.86 -4.27
N TRP A 88 16.13 -5.89 -3.48
CA TRP A 88 17.14 -6.92 -3.80
C TRP A 88 16.53 -8.17 -4.46
N PHE A 89 15.26 -8.45 -4.16
CA PHE A 89 14.53 -9.61 -4.66
C PHE A 89 13.26 -9.16 -5.40
N PRO A 90 13.37 -8.71 -6.66
CA PRO A 90 12.25 -8.08 -7.40
C PRO A 90 10.98 -8.93 -7.49
N PHE A 91 11.09 -10.25 -7.40
CA PHE A 91 9.93 -11.15 -7.46
C PHE A 91 8.96 -10.98 -6.27
N LEU A 92 9.40 -10.35 -5.18
CA LEU A 92 8.56 -10.07 -4.01
C LEU A 92 7.65 -8.84 -4.21
N VAL A 93 8.00 -7.95 -5.13
CA VAL A 93 7.31 -6.65 -5.29
C VAL A 93 5.86 -6.83 -5.73
N MET A 94 5.61 -7.63 -6.76
CA MET A 94 4.26 -7.79 -7.31
C MET A 94 3.26 -8.37 -6.29
N PRO A 95 3.54 -9.50 -5.62
CA PRO A 95 2.60 -10.05 -4.65
C PRO A 95 2.41 -9.14 -3.44
N ALA A 96 3.47 -8.48 -2.96
CA ALA A 96 3.37 -7.54 -1.85
C ALA A 96 2.53 -6.31 -2.22
N ALA A 97 2.78 -5.72 -3.38
CA ALA A 97 2.02 -4.57 -3.86
C ALA A 97 0.55 -4.93 -4.11
N ALA A 98 0.27 -6.09 -4.69
CA ALA A 98 -1.10 -6.55 -4.91
C ALA A 98 -1.86 -6.72 -3.58
N LEU A 99 -1.22 -7.30 -2.57
CA LEU A 99 -1.82 -7.47 -1.25
C LEU A 99 -2.07 -6.13 -0.57
N ILE A 100 -1.11 -5.22 -0.62
CA ILE A 100 -1.29 -3.87 -0.06
C ILE A 100 -2.45 -3.14 -0.75
N ALA A 101 -2.54 -3.20 -2.07
CA ALA A 101 -3.64 -2.59 -2.81
C ALA A 101 -5.01 -3.15 -2.35
N ALA A 102 -5.11 -4.47 -2.19
CA ALA A 102 -6.34 -5.09 -1.69
C ALA A 102 -6.67 -4.63 -0.26
N LEU A 103 -5.67 -4.54 0.62
CA LEU A 103 -5.86 -4.07 1.99
C LEU A 103 -6.26 -2.59 2.05
N MET A 104 -5.74 -1.76 1.15
CA MET A 104 -6.14 -0.34 1.06
C MET A 104 -7.58 -0.18 0.58
N LEU A 105 -8.01 -1.00 -0.37
CA LEU A 105 -9.43 -1.04 -0.78
C LEU A 105 -10.32 -1.43 0.39
N GLY A 106 -9.91 -2.41 1.18
CA GLY A 106 -10.61 -2.79 2.40
C GLY A 106 -10.70 -1.67 3.42
N ALA A 107 -9.61 -0.92 3.61
CA ALA A 107 -9.58 0.23 4.52
C ALA A 107 -10.55 1.33 4.06
N ILE A 108 -10.58 1.65 2.78
CA ILE A 108 -11.52 2.61 2.20
C ILE A 108 -12.96 2.13 2.39
N ALA A 109 -13.22 0.84 2.15
CA ALA A 109 -14.54 0.26 2.37
C ALA A 109 -15.01 0.39 3.82
N MET A 110 -14.09 0.25 4.79
CA MET A 110 -14.44 0.42 6.21
C MET A 110 -14.77 1.87 6.55
N HIS A 111 -14.04 2.85 6.02
CA HIS A 111 -14.39 4.26 6.18
C HIS A 111 -15.76 4.57 5.58
N LEU A 112 -16.09 4.01 4.43
CA LEU A 112 -17.41 4.15 3.81
C LEU A 112 -18.50 3.48 4.67
N LYS A 113 -18.22 2.32 5.24
CA LYS A 113 -19.16 1.58 6.10
C LYS A 113 -19.61 2.40 7.31
N VAL A 114 -18.70 3.13 7.95
CA VAL A 114 -18.98 3.95 9.14
C VAL A 114 -19.30 5.40 8.79
N HIS A 115 -19.49 5.71 7.52
CA HIS A 115 -19.85 7.06 7.03
C HIS A 115 -18.83 8.14 7.44
N ASP A 116 -17.55 7.80 7.45
CA ASP A 116 -16.49 8.77 7.71
C ASP A 116 -16.40 9.82 6.61
N PRO A 117 -15.95 11.05 6.94
CA PRO A 117 -15.63 12.06 5.92
C PRO A 117 -14.54 11.55 4.98
N ALA A 118 -14.60 11.96 3.71
CA ALA A 118 -13.65 11.53 2.67
C ALA A 118 -12.18 11.78 3.06
N ILE A 119 -11.90 12.80 3.85
CA ILE A 119 -10.54 13.12 4.32
C ILE A 119 -9.89 11.94 5.08
N LYS A 120 -10.65 11.12 5.77
CA LYS A 120 -10.14 9.94 6.50
C LYS A 120 -9.69 8.83 5.57
N SER A 121 -10.16 8.79 4.33
CA SER A 121 -9.74 7.84 3.30
C SER A 121 -8.53 8.31 2.49
N ILE A 122 -8.06 9.55 2.66
CA ILE A 122 -6.95 10.10 1.90
C ILE A 122 -5.66 9.27 2.07
N PRO A 123 -5.22 8.88 3.29
CA PRO A 123 -4.02 8.07 3.44
C PRO A 123 -4.12 6.74 2.70
N ALA A 124 -5.23 6.01 2.85
CA ALA A 124 -5.44 4.73 2.17
C ALA A 124 -5.52 4.90 0.64
N GLY A 125 -6.18 5.94 0.16
CA GLY A 125 -6.25 6.27 -1.25
C GLY A 125 -4.90 6.66 -1.85
N THR A 126 -4.09 7.39 -1.11
CA THR A 126 -2.72 7.75 -1.50
C THR A 126 -1.83 6.50 -1.60
N VAL A 127 -1.85 5.65 -0.60
CA VAL A 127 -1.09 4.39 -0.61
C VAL A 127 -1.58 3.50 -1.75
N LEU A 128 -2.88 3.43 -1.98
CA LEU A 128 -3.46 2.67 -3.10
C LEU A 128 -2.93 3.17 -4.45
N ALA A 129 -2.92 4.48 -4.68
CA ALA A 129 -2.42 5.06 -5.92
C ALA A 129 -0.93 4.80 -6.13
N LEU A 130 -0.12 4.98 -5.08
CA LEU A 130 1.32 4.70 -5.13
C LEU A 130 1.60 3.22 -5.38
N THR A 131 0.85 2.35 -4.73
CA THR A 131 0.99 0.90 -4.87
C THR A 131 0.55 0.43 -6.26
N ALA A 132 -0.51 1.03 -6.81
CA ALA A 132 -0.94 0.75 -8.18
C ALA A 132 0.14 1.11 -9.20
N PHE A 133 0.83 2.23 -8.99
CA PHE A 133 1.98 2.62 -9.82
C PHE A 133 3.11 1.57 -9.74
N VAL A 134 3.48 1.16 -8.55
CA VAL A 134 4.50 0.11 -8.33
C VAL A 134 4.09 -1.19 -9.01
N LEU A 135 2.83 -1.60 -8.85
CA LEU A 135 2.30 -2.83 -9.44
C LEU A 135 2.33 -2.78 -10.97
N ALA A 136 1.93 -1.66 -11.56
CA ALA A 136 1.94 -1.48 -13.01
C ALA A 136 3.37 -1.57 -13.60
N ASN A 137 4.38 -1.10 -12.85
CA ASN A 137 5.77 -1.16 -13.28
C ASN A 137 6.46 -2.50 -12.94
N ALA A 138 5.84 -3.34 -12.13
CA ALA A 138 6.34 -4.69 -11.80
C ALA A 138 5.83 -5.77 -12.76
N MET A 139 4.78 -5.46 -13.51
CA MET A 139 4.15 -6.39 -14.47
C MET A 139 4.92 -6.50 -15.77
#